data_5329bccca93206fce4e06c0bdc9bfa2a
#
_entry.id   5329bccca93206fce4e06c0bdc9bfa2a
#
_cell.length_a   1.000
_cell.length_b   1.000
_cell.length_c   1.000
_cell.angle_alpha   90.00
_cell.angle_beta   90.00
_cell.angle_gamma   90.00
#
_symmetry.space_group_name_H-M   'P 1'
#
loop_
_entity.id
_entity.type
_entity.pdbx_description
1 polymer ?
#
loop_
_entity_poly.entity_id
_entity_poly.type
_entity_poly.pdbx_seq_one_letter_code
_entity_poly.pdbx_strand_id
1 'polypeptide(L)'
;LIAEYLMIINMYNISKTRTIAILLTFLLIACNSTTTKNSSESSTNVTQIKENQVSKPEIENAKRVVALTSLSADIIHRLDATKLVGIPGSSLLRKDERFAKLPAVSEGRTPPNIEKIVALKPDLVIGAVGFHEQTFKKLKDLGITTLASETNSWDALIKHTQELAQAINTDPALLLEKYSSFINDIPKNNNSLLVLVSSQPVLSPNKNSWTGDLLSKFNANNLTANLQGESIGQGYVTLSEEKIVQQNPEILLVVDPANAGVITQLKSKNFWNKLKATQKEQVYVFDYYGLVNPGSIDKIEETCKQLKKILE
;
A
#
# COMPACT_ATOMS: atom_id res chain seq x y z
N LEU A 1 -13.07 2.15 -10.33
CA LEU A 1 -12.08 1.17 -9.82
C LEU A 1 -11.32 1.69 -8.58
N ILE A 2 -10.63 2.84 -8.69
CA ILE A 2 -9.94 3.48 -7.57
C ILE A 2 -10.96 4.09 -6.60
N ALA A 3 -12.01 4.77 -7.10
CA ALA A 3 -13.07 5.35 -6.27
C ALA A 3 -13.83 4.30 -5.46
N GLU A 4 -14.08 3.11 -6.00
CA GLU A 4 -14.73 2.01 -5.27
C GLU A 4 -13.79 1.35 -4.25
N TYR A 5 -12.49 1.25 -4.54
CA TYR A 5 -11.48 0.78 -3.58
C TYR A 5 -11.36 1.75 -2.39
N LEU A 6 -11.40 3.05 -2.66
CA LEU A 6 -11.38 4.11 -1.67
C LEU A 6 -12.71 4.23 -0.90
N MET A 7 -13.84 3.87 -1.51
CA MET A 7 -15.16 3.84 -0.86
C MET A 7 -15.24 2.76 0.24
N ILE A 8 -14.62 1.61 0.04
CA ILE A 8 -14.55 0.53 1.05
C ILE A 8 -13.69 0.95 2.26
N ILE A 9 -12.59 1.65 2.04
CA ILE A 9 -11.75 2.22 3.11
C ILE A 9 -12.54 3.26 3.91
N ASN A 10 -13.37 4.07 3.26
CA ASN A 10 -14.18 5.09 3.92
C ASN A 10 -15.29 4.47 4.79
N MET A 11 -15.95 3.41 4.34
CA MET A 11 -16.95 2.67 5.16
C MET A 11 -16.32 2.06 6.42
N TYR A 12 -15.06 1.63 6.36
CA TYR A 12 -14.34 1.08 7.50
C TYR A 12 -13.98 2.16 8.54
N ASN A 13 -13.56 3.35 8.09
CA ASN A 13 -13.26 4.48 8.97
C ASN A 13 -14.51 5.10 9.64
N ILE A 14 -15.65 5.13 8.95
CA ILE A 14 -16.92 5.60 9.53
C ILE A 14 -17.41 4.67 10.67
N SER A 15 -17.12 3.37 10.57
CA SER A 15 -17.42 2.41 11.64
C SER A 15 -16.59 2.66 12.90
N LYS A 16 -15.31 3.01 12.80
CA LYS A 16 -14.44 3.32 13.95
C LYS A 16 -14.80 4.63 14.66
N THR A 17 -15.17 5.66 13.91
CA THR A 17 -15.53 6.96 14.50
C THR A 17 -16.86 6.94 15.25
N ARG A 18 -17.83 6.11 14.85
CA ARG A 18 -19.10 5.95 15.57
C ARG A 18 -18.98 5.22 16.89
N THR A 19 -18.01 4.34 17.06
CA THR A 19 -17.80 3.58 18.31
C THR A 19 -17.12 4.44 19.39
N ILE A 20 -16.37 5.47 19.04
CA ILE A 20 -15.70 6.37 19.99
C ILE A 20 -16.66 7.45 20.51
N ALA A 21 -17.67 7.87 19.73
CA ALA A 21 -18.61 8.92 20.12
C ALA A 21 -19.63 8.48 21.18
N ILE A 22 -19.83 7.18 21.40
CA ILE A 22 -20.83 6.66 22.37
C ILE A 22 -20.23 6.45 23.76
N LEU A 23 -18.91 6.48 23.92
CA LEU A 23 -18.21 6.22 25.21
C LEU A 23 -17.89 7.51 26.02
N LEU A 24 -18.17 8.70 25.48
CA LEU A 24 -17.83 9.98 26.13
C LEU A 24 -18.99 10.67 26.88
N THR A 25 -20.18 10.07 26.96
CA THR A 25 -21.37 10.71 27.60
C THR A 25 -21.73 10.20 28.99
N PHE A 26 -20.87 9.38 29.66
CA PHE A 26 -21.23 8.80 30.98
C PHE A 26 -20.27 9.12 32.15
N LEU A 27 -19.53 10.24 32.13
CA LEU A 27 -18.63 10.60 33.24
C LEU A 27 -18.68 12.06 33.58
N LEU A 28 -19.84 12.54 34.08
CA LEU A 28 -19.96 13.78 34.82
C LEU A 28 -21.09 13.67 35.88
N ILE A 29 -20.84 13.00 36.99
CA ILE A 29 -21.51 13.26 38.28
C ILE A 29 -20.63 12.62 39.37
N ALA A 30 -19.95 13.38 40.14
CA ALA A 30 -19.89 13.41 41.57
C ALA A 30 -18.79 14.34 42.08
N CYS A 31 -19.26 15.41 42.65
CA CYS A 31 -18.49 16.39 43.40
C CYS A 31 -18.27 15.97 44.86
N ASN A 32 -17.15 16.39 45.38
CA ASN A 32 -17.00 17.23 46.57
C ASN A 32 -16.32 16.65 47.82
N SER A 33 -15.38 17.49 48.27
CA SER A 33 -14.84 17.73 49.64
C SER A 33 -13.92 16.63 50.25
N THR A 34 -12.81 16.90 50.86
CA THR A 34 -12.29 18.00 51.69
C THR A 34 -10.79 17.70 52.01
N THR A 35 -10.06 18.74 52.22
CA THR A 35 -8.71 18.94 52.73
C THR A 35 -8.28 18.03 53.88
N THR A 36 -7.05 17.51 53.89
CA THR A 36 -6.08 17.73 55.02
C THR A 36 -4.64 17.34 54.59
N LYS A 37 -3.68 18.18 55.01
CA LYS A 37 -2.23 18.01 54.93
C LYS A 37 -1.76 16.83 55.78
N ASN A 38 -0.74 16.09 55.34
CA ASN A 38 0.49 15.91 56.10
C ASN A 38 1.61 15.27 55.26
N SER A 39 2.76 15.83 55.47
CA SER A 39 4.08 15.47 54.99
C SER A 39 4.58 14.11 55.53
N SER A 40 5.21 13.29 54.70
CA SER A 40 6.45 12.55 55.08
C SER A 40 7.06 11.91 53.84
N GLU A 41 8.34 12.13 53.69
CA GLU A 41 9.25 11.52 52.74
C GLU A 41 9.30 10.02 52.86
N SER A 42 9.27 9.32 51.73
CA SER A 42 9.86 7.98 51.69
C SER A 42 10.23 7.64 50.24
N SER A 43 11.47 7.30 50.09
CA SER A 43 12.16 6.83 48.90
C SER A 43 11.39 5.69 48.25
N THR A 44 11.05 5.79 46.99
CA THR A 44 10.48 4.66 46.24
C THR A 44 11.32 4.36 45.00
N ASN A 45 11.82 3.15 45.02
CA ASN A 45 12.48 2.50 43.89
C ASN A 45 11.69 2.65 42.60
N VAL A 46 12.33 3.23 41.58
CA VAL A 46 11.83 3.18 40.20
C VAL A 46 12.05 1.76 39.68
N THR A 47 11.02 0.95 39.75
CA THR A 47 10.95 -0.31 39.04
C THR A 47 10.77 0.04 37.56
N GLN A 48 11.82 -0.15 36.77
CA GLN A 48 11.74 -0.08 35.32
C GLN A 48 10.75 -1.16 34.85
N ILE A 49 9.59 -0.72 34.38
CA ILE A 49 8.67 -1.57 33.63
C ILE A 49 9.36 -1.83 32.28
N LYS A 50 9.95 -3.03 32.14
CA LYS A 50 10.36 -3.52 30.83
C LYS A 50 9.11 -3.56 29.97
N GLU A 51 9.05 -2.69 28.95
CA GLU A 51 8.13 -2.84 27.84
C GLU A 51 8.30 -4.26 27.30
N ASN A 52 7.31 -5.10 27.53
CA ASN A 52 7.21 -6.38 26.86
C ASN A 52 7.05 -6.10 25.36
N GLN A 53 8.15 -6.11 24.63
CA GLN A 53 8.13 -6.31 23.20
C GLN A 53 7.47 -7.67 22.97
N VAL A 54 6.22 -7.65 22.54
CA VAL A 54 5.56 -8.85 22.00
C VAL A 54 6.39 -9.25 20.79
N SER A 55 7.29 -10.19 20.95
CA SER A 55 8.07 -10.76 19.86
C SER A 55 7.09 -11.31 18.82
N LYS A 56 7.09 -10.72 17.64
CA LYS A 56 6.40 -11.28 16.44
C LYS A 56 6.87 -12.75 16.36
N PRO A 57 5.97 -13.75 16.30
CA PRO A 57 6.40 -15.14 16.21
C PRO A 57 7.38 -15.28 15.05
N GLU A 58 8.54 -15.82 15.32
CA GLU A 58 9.56 -16.08 14.31
C GLU A 58 9.01 -17.17 13.38
N ILE A 59 8.56 -16.75 12.20
CA ILE A 59 8.02 -17.64 11.18
C ILE A 59 9.21 -18.10 10.37
N GLU A 60 9.59 -19.36 10.51
CA GLU A 60 10.70 -19.93 9.77
C GLU A 60 10.30 -21.22 9.06
N ASN A 61 10.88 -21.42 7.89
CA ASN A 61 10.82 -22.68 7.13
C ASN A 61 9.40 -23.11 6.69
N ALA A 62 8.53 -22.14 6.39
CA ALA A 62 7.24 -22.42 5.78
C ALA A 62 7.41 -23.15 4.44
N LYS A 63 6.59 -24.19 4.23
CA LYS A 63 6.67 -25.06 3.04
C LYS A 63 5.47 -24.92 2.13
N ARG A 64 4.37 -24.41 2.65
CA ARG A 64 3.09 -24.29 1.95
C ARG A 64 2.49 -22.92 2.18
N VAL A 65 2.80 -21.99 1.30
CA VAL A 65 2.41 -20.58 1.43
C VAL A 65 1.21 -20.29 0.56
N VAL A 66 0.18 -19.68 1.15
CA VAL A 66 -0.91 -19.03 0.42
C VAL A 66 -0.71 -17.53 0.47
N ALA A 67 -0.59 -16.87 -0.67
CA ALA A 67 -0.52 -15.42 -0.79
C ALA A 67 -1.90 -14.84 -1.09
N LEU A 68 -2.32 -13.82 -0.34
CA LEU A 68 -3.56 -13.08 -0.54
C LEU A 68 -3.34 -11.77 -1.30
N THR A 69 -2.09 -11.41 -1.63
CA THR A 69 -1.73 -10.27 -2.47
C THR A 69 -0.91 -10.72 -3.68
N SER A 70 -1.07 -10.02 -4.80
CA SER A 70 -0.34 -10.34 -6.03
C SER A 70 1.17 -10.16 -5.86
N LEU A 71 1.59 -9.11 -5.14
CA LEU A 71 3.00 -8.86 -4.87
C LEU A 71 3.64 -9.99 -4.05
N SER A 72 3.00 -10.40 -2.95
CA SER A 72 3.53 -11.50 -2.13
C SER A 72 3.61 -12.81 -2.92
N ALA A 73 2.61 -13.08 -3.79
CA ALA A 73 2.63 -14.25 -4.68
C ALA A 73 3.83 -14.20 -5.64
N ASP A 74 4.09 -13.02 -6.25
CA ASP A 74 5.22 -12.85 -7.17
C ASP A 74 6.57 -12.96 -6.45
N ILE A 75 6.70 -12.37 -5.26
CA ILE A 75 7.93 -12.47 -4.45
C ILE A 75 8.20 -13.92 -4.05
N ILE A 76 7.22 -14.63 -3.47
CA ILE A 76 7.40 -16.05 -3.09
C ILE A 76 7.76 -16.90 -4.29
N HIS A 77 7.07 -16.72 -5.42
CA HIS A 77 7.38 -17.45 -6.65
C HIS A 77 8.82 -17.22 -7.13
N ARG A 78 9.35 -16.00 -6.99
CA ARG A 78 10.74 -15.69 -7.40
C ARG A 78 11.77 -16.21 -6.41
N LEU A 79 11.45 -16.25 -5.14
CA LEU A 79 12.31 -16.80 -4.10
C LEU A 79 12.35 -18.33 -4.16
N ASP A 80 11.18 -18.96 -4.15
CA ASP A 80 11.00 -20.41 -4.31
C ASP A 80 9.58 -20.74 -4.76
N ALA A 81 9.37 -20.96 -6.05
CA ALA A 81 8.06 -21.26 -6.63
C ALA A 81 7.40 -22.51 -6.03
N THR A 82 8.17 -23.47 -5.52
CA THR A 82 7.65 -24.73 -4.95
C THR A 82 6.90 -24.52 -3.64
N LYS A 83 7.14 -23.41 -2.96
CA LYS A 83 6.48 -23.05 -1.69
C LYS A 83 5.09 -22.45 -1.90
N LEU A 84 4.81 -21.85 -3.06
CA LEU A 84 3.55 -21.17 -3.32
C LEU A 84 2.48 -22.18 -3.73
N VAL A 85 1.44 -22.34 -2.88
CA VAL A 85 0.36 -23.31 -3.10
C VAL A 85 -1.00 -22.68 -3.37
N GLY A 86 -1.15 -21.35 -3.23
CA GLY A 86 -2.38 -20.63 -3.51
C GLY A 86 -2.14 -19.14 -3.71
N ILE A 87 -2.94 -18.51 -4.55
CA ILE A 87 -2.80 -17.12 -4.97
C ILE A 87 -4.13 -16.36 -4.88
N PRO A 88 -4.14 -15.01 -4.87
CA PRO A 88 -5.36 -14.24 -4.99
C PRO A 88 -5.93 -14.35 -6.40
N GLY A 89 -7.24 -14.16 -6.55
CA GLY A 89 -7.93 -14.11 -7.84
C GLY A 89 -7.66 -12.81 -8.60
N SER A 90 -6.39 -12.44 -8.76
CA SER A 90 -5.94 -11.21 -9.41
C SER A 90 -5.94 -11.34 -10.93
N SER A 91 -6.48 -10.33 -11.63
CA SER A 91 -6.40 -10.25 -13.09
C SER A 91 -4.96 -10.10 -13.59
N LEU A 92 -4.06 -9.55 -12.77
CA LEU A 92 -2.62 -9.46 -13.05
C LEU A 92 -2.00 -10.85 -13.10
N LEU A 93 -2.22 -11.67 -12.07
CA LEU A 93 -1.65 -13.01 -11.98
C LEU A 93 -2.27 -13.99 -12.98
N ARG A 94 -3.56 -13.86 -13.28
CA ARG A 94 -4.23 -14.75 -14.26
C ARG A 94 -3.71 -14.60 -15.69
N LYS A 95 -3.08 -13.49 -16.02
CA LYS A 95 -2.45 -13.25 -17.32
C LYS A 95 -1.00 -13.72 -17.39
N ASP A 96 -0.46 -14.17 -16.28
CA ASP A 96 0.93 -14.60 -16.15
C ASP A 96 0.99 -16.12 -16.07
N GLU A 97 1.65 -16.74 -17.06
CA GLU A 97 1.76 -18.20 -17.19
C GLU A 97 2.41 -18.87 -15.98
N ARG A 98 3.26 -18.15 -15.25
CA ARG A 98 3.91 -18.64 -14.02
C ARG A 98 2.87 -19.07 -12.96
N PHE A 99 1.70 -18.44 -12.95
CA PHE A 99 0.64 -18.66 -11.95
C PHE A 99 -0.56 -19.45 -12.49
N ALA A 100 -0.57 -19.81 -13.77
CA ALA A 100 -1.73 -20.40 -14.46
C ALA A 100 -2.24 -21.71 -13.81
N LYS A 101 -1.34 -22.48 -13.17
CA LYS A 101 -1.67 -23.77 -12.53
C LYS A 101 -1.98 -23.64 -11.04
N LEU A 102 -1.81 -22.45 -10.43
CA LEU A 102 -2.03 -22.27 -9.01
C LEU A 102 -3.50 -21.95 -8.70
N PRO A 103 -4.08 -22.59 -7.68
CA PRO A 103 -5.47 -22.34 -7.30
C PRO A 103 -5.64 -20.92 -6.75
N ALA A 104 -6.67 -20.22 -7.24
CA ALA A 104 -7.06 -18.94 -6.73
C ALA A 104 -7.99 -19.10 -5.51
N VAL A 105 -7.61 -18.48 -4.37
CA VAL A 105 -8.38 -18.51 -3.12
C VAL A 105 -9.40 -17.37 -2.99
N SER A 106 -9.46 -16.48 -3.97
CA SER A 106 -10.49 -15.43 -4.08
C SER A 106 -10.88 -15.24 -5.54
N GLU A 107 -11.96 -14.51 -5.79
CA GLU A 107 -12.39 -14.14 -7.13
C GLU A 107 -12.47 -12.62 -7.26
N GLY A 108 -11.57 -12.06 -8.09
CA GLY A 108 -11.51 -10.62 -8.27
C GLY A 108 -11.28 -9.89 -6.95
N ARG A 109 -12.30 -9.13 -6.51
CA ARG A 109 -12.27 -8.33 -5.28
C ARG A 109 -13.03 -8.94 -4.11
N THR A 110 -13.52 -10.17 -4.26
CA THR A 110 -14.19 -10.84 -3.15
C THR A 110 -13.20 -11.18 -2.04
N PRO A 111 -13.65 -11.20 -0.77
CA PRO A 111 -12.82 -11.68 0.33
C PRO A 111 -12.29 -13.09 0.05
N PRO A 112 -11.10 -13.42 0.55
CA PRO A 112 -10.55 -14.76 0.41
C PRO A 112 -11.49 -15.83 0.98
N ASN A 113 -11.65 -16.93 0.25
CA ASN A 113 -12.46 -18.06 0.66
C ASN A 113 -11.66 -18.93 1.65
N ILE A 114 -12.10 -18.95 2.91
CA ILE A 114 -11.42 -19.69 3.99
C ILE A 114 -11.37 -21.19 3.70
N GLU A 115 -12.42 -21.79 3.16
CA GLU A 115 -12.46 -23.22 2.85
C GLU A 115 -11.43 -23.59 1.77
N LYS A 116 -11.34 -22.77 0.71
CA LYS A 116 -10.31 -22.94 -0.33
C LYS A 116 -8.89 -22.83 0.27
N ILE A 117 -8.65 -21.88 1.18
CA ILE A 117 -7.36 -21.73 1.84
C ILE A 117 -7.04 -22.97 2.67
N VAL A 118 -7.97 -23.40 3.53
CA VAL A 118 -7.78 -24.56 4.42
C VAL A 118 -7.56 -25.85 3.62
N ALA A 119 -8.29 -26.04 2.50
CA ALA A 119 -8.11 -27.19 1.62
C ALA A 119 -6.69 -27.31 1.04
N LEU A 120 -5.97 -26.18 0.89
CA LEU A 120 -4.58 -26.15 0.45
C LEU A 120 -3.59 -26.54 1.55
N LYS A 121 -4.05 -26.71 2.81
CA LYS A 121 -3.23 -27.06 3.98
C LYS A 121 -1.98 -26.18 4.08
N PRO A 122 -2.13 -24.83 4.10
CA PRO A 122 -1.00 -23.94 4.25
C PRO A 122 -0.43 -23.99 5.68
N ASP A 123 0.86 -23.81 5.80
CA ASP A 123 1.52 -23.51 7.07
C ASP A 123 1.74 -22.00 7.26
N LEU A 124 1.62 -21.21 6.17
CA LEU A 124 1.68 -19.76 6.23
C LEU A 124 0.69 -19.13 5.25
N VAL A 125 -0.06 -18.12 5.72
CA VAL A 125 -0.90 -17.26 4.86
C VAL A 125 -0.45 -15.81 4.97
N ILE A 126 -0.14 -15.18 3.83
CA ILE A 126 0.38 -13.82 3.74
C ILE A 126 -0.68 -12.89 3.15
N GLY A 127 -0.87 -11.71 3.74
CA GLY A 127 -1.82 -10.73 3.23
C GLY A 127 -1.51 -9.30 3.66
N ALA A 128 -2.34 -8.35 3.25
CA ALA A 128 -2.15 -6.93 3.51
C ALA A 128 -2.76 -6.51 4.85
N VAL A 129 -2.03 -5.65 5.58
CA VAL A 129 -2.49 -4.95 6.77
C VAL A 129 -3.76 -4.15 6.45
N GLY A 130 -4.72 -4.13 7.37
CA GLY A 130 -5.98 -3.40 7.24
C GLY A 130 -6.98 -4.05 6.27
N PHE A 131 -6.53 -4.87 5.32
CA PHE A 131 -7.39 -5.46 4.30
C PHE A 131 -7.79 -6.90 4.61
N HIS A 132 -6.89 -7.71 5.16
CA HIS A 132 -7.13 -9.13 5.41
C HIS A 132 -7.30 -9.48 6.89
N GLU A 133 -7.51 -8.53 7.78
CA GLU A 133 -7.56 -8.76 9.24
C GLU A 133 -8.67 -9.74 9.66
N GLN A 134 -9.86 -9.63 9.05
CA GLN A 134 -10.95 -10.57 9.34
C GLN A 134 -10.62 -11.99 8.86
N THR A 135 -9.96 -12.11 7.71
CA THR A 135 -9.47 -13.40 7.19
C THR A 135 -8.41 -13.97 8.13
N PHE A 136 -7.45 -13.15 8.55
CA PHE A 136 -6.40 -13.56 9.49
C PHE A 136 -6.95 -14.05 10.84
N LYS A 137 -7.95 -13.34 11.38
CA LYS A 137 -8.61 -13.77 12.61
C LYS A 137 -9.16 -15.20 12.48
N LYS A 138 -9.94 -15.46 11.41
CA LYS A 138 -10.51 -16.79 11.16
C LYS A 138 -9.44 -17.86 10.97
N LEU A 139 -8.35 -17.54 10.25
CA LEU A 139 -7.26 -18.50 10.02
C LEU A 139 -6.48 -18.81 11.28
N LYS A 140 -6.25 -17.81 12.15
CA LYS A 140 -5.63 -17.99 13.47
C LYS A 140 -6.48 -18.87 14.39
N ASP A 141 -7.80 -18.70 14.36
CA ASP A 141 -8.74 -19.53 15.12
C ASP A 141 -8.69 -21.01 14.66
N LEU A 142 -8.24 -21.26 13.41
CA LEU A 142 -8.00 -22.59 12.84
C LEU A 142 -6.53 -23.08 13.02
N GLY A 143 -5.70 -22.34 13.75
CA GLY A 143 -4.30 -22.70 14.00
C GLY A 143 -3.35 -22.43 12.83
N ILE A 144 -3.78 -21.67 11.80
CA ILE A 144 -2.95 -21.36 10.63
C ILE A 144 -2.17 -20.06 10.88
N THR A 145 -0.85 -20.11 10.71
CA THR A 145 0.02 -18.94 10.86
C THR A 145 -0.25 -17.90 9.78
N THR A 146 -0.27 -16.63 10.17
CA THR A 146 -0.53 -15.51 9.26
C THR A 146 0.55 -14.45 9.37
N LEU A 147 0.92 -13.85 8.23
CA LEU A 147 1.84 -12.72 8.12
C LEU A 147 1.14 -11.55 7.44
N ALA A 148 1.01 -10.44 8.17
CA ALA A 148 0.48 -9.19 7.62
C ALA A 148 1.62 -8.31 7.14
N SER A 149 1.50 -7.74 5.94
CA SER A 149 2.49 -6.84 5.34
C SER A 149 1.84 -5.58 4.80
N GLU A 150 2.62 -4.51 4.77
CA GLU A 150 2.28 -3.26 4.11
C GLU A 150 3.43 -2.88 3.17
N THR A 151 3.11 -2.45 1.95
CA THR A 151 4.11 -2.04 0.96
C THR A 151 3.74 -0.67 0.42
N ASN A 152 4.00 0.35 1.22
CA ASN A 152 3.71 1.76 0.93
C ASN A 152 4.97 2.58 0.59
N SER A 153 6.14 1.96 0.60
CA SER A 153 7.43 2.57 0.28
C SER A 153 8.41 1.56 -0.30
N TRP A 154 9.49 2.04 -0.89
CA TRP A 154 10.58 1.21 -1.39
C TRP A 154 11.26 0.39 -0.29
N ASP A 155 11.49 1.03 0.85
CA ASP A 155 12.09 0.36 2.00
C ASP A 155 11.14 -0.71 2.58
N ALA A 156 9.82 -0.47 2.53
CA ALA A 156 8.81 -1.47 2.90
C ALA A 156 8.79 -2.65 1.92
N LEU A 157 9.02 -2.45 0.62
CA LEU A 157 9.18 -3.53 -0.37
C LEU A 157 10.40 -4.40 -0.04
N ILE A 158 11.54 -3.77 0.24
CA ILE A 158 12.78 -4.49 0.63
C ILE A 158 12.54 -5.32 1.88
N LYS A 159 11.99 -4.70 2.93
CA LYS A 159 11.68 -5.36 4.20
C LYS A 159 10.71 -6.53 4.01
N HIS A 160 9.63 -6.32 3.23
CA HIS A 160 8.66 -7.37 2.93
C HIS A 160 9.33 -8.56 2.24
N THR A 161 10.19 -8.31 1.26
CA THR A 161 10.95 -9.38 0.56
C THR A 161 11.85 -10.14 1.52
N GLN A 162 12.55 -9.45 2.43
CA GLN A 162 13.41 -10.07 3.45
C GLN A 162 12.58 -10.92 4.43
N GLU A 163 11.44 -10.41 4.92
CA GLU A 163 10.53 -11.15 5.80
C GLU A 163 9.99 -12.42 5.13
N LEU A 164 9.65 -12.34 3.84
CA LEU A 164 9.19 -13.51 3.08
C LEU A 164 10.30 -14.54 2.86
N ALA A 165 11.50 -14.08 2.53
CA ALA A 165 12.67 -14.95 2.37
C ALA A 165 13.02 -15.69 3.66
N GLN A 166 13.02 -14.99 4.79
CA GLN A 166 13.21 -15.60 6.12
C GLN A 166 12.11 -16.63 6.40
N ALA A 167 10.84 -16.27 6.17
CA ALA A 167 9.70 -17.14 6.45
C ALA A 167 9.75 -18.48 5.69
N ILE A 168 10.33 -18.51 4.48
CA ILE A 168 10.47 -19.73 3.66
C ILE A 168 11.89 -20.30 3.64
N ASN A 169 12.80 -19.71 4.43
CA ASN A 169 14.21 -20.09 4.53
C ASN A 169 14.95 -20.09 3.18
N THR A 170 14.94 -18.92 2.51
CA THR A 170 15.64 -18.68 1.22
C THR A 170 16.48 -17.40 1.29
N ASP A 171 17.42 -17.25 0.36
CA ASP A 171 18.23 -16.04 0.23
C ASP A 171 17.57 -15.02 -0.70
N PRO A 172 17.27 -13.78 -0.23
CA PRO A 172 16.69 -12.73 -1.06
C PRO A 172 17.70 -11.95 -1.89
N ALA A 173 19.01 -12.19 -1.77
CA ALA A 173 20.08 -11.34 -2.30
C ALA A 173 19.91 -10.99 -3.78
N LEU A 174 19.68 -11.98 -4.64
CA LEU A 174 19.48 -11.75 -6.08
C LEU A 174 18.28 -10.88 -6.41
N LEU A 175 17.20 -11.03 -5.64
CA LEU A 175 15.99 -10.23 -5.85
C LEU A 175 16.18 -8.79 -5.36
N LEU A 176 16.90 -8.60 -4.24
CA LEU A 176 17.24 -7.27 -3.71
C LEU A 176 18.22 -6.53 -4.62
N GLU A 177 19.20 -7.22 -5.21
CA GLU A 177 20.09 -6.68 -6.23
C GLU A 177 19.31 -6.22 -7.47
N LYS A 178 18.35 -7.02 -7.91
CA LYS A 178 17.44 -6.64 -8.98
C LYS A 178 16.69 -5.34 -8.66
N TYR A 179 16.16 -5.18 -7.44
CA TYR A 179 15.49 -3.92 -7.04
C TYR A 179 16.43 -2.73 -7.09
N SER A 180 17.66 -2.89 -6.60
CA SER A 180 18.67 -1.82 -6.66
C SER A 180 18.90 -1.33 -8.08
N SER A 181 18.91 -2.25 -9.07
CA SER A 181 19.09 -1.90 -10.48
C SER A 181 17.95 -1.04 -11.06
N PHE A 182 16.74 -1.10 -10.48
CA PHE A 182 15.60 -0.31 -10.96
C PHE A 182 15.75 1.19 -10.69
N ILE A 183 16.44 1.54 -9.61
CA ILE A 183 16.61 2.93 -9.14
C ILE A 183 18.07 3.42 -9.27
N ASN A 184 18.92 2.70 -10.00
CA ASN A 184 20.26 3.17 -10.35
C ASN A 184 20.18 4.16 -11.54
N ASP A 185 21.21 4.99 -11.68
CA ASP A 185 21.38 5.92 -12.82
C ASP A 185 20.14 6.79 -13.07
N ILE A 186 19.65 7.40 -12.00
CA ILE A 186 18.49 8.30 -12.07
C ILE A 186 18.88 9.61 -12.77
N PRO A 187 18.17 10.01 -13.85
CA PRO A 187 18.41 11.28 -14.52
C PRO A 187 18.20 12.47 -13.58
N LYS A 188 18.98 13.53 -13.78
CA LYS A 188 18.73 14.79 -13.07
C LYS A 188 17.64 15.55 -13.80
N ASN A 189 16.50 15.69 -13.17
CA ASN A 189 15.36 16.43 -13.71
C ASN A 189 14.76 17.32 -12.62
N ASN A 190 14.56 18.60 -12.94
CA ASN A 190 13.96 19.58 -12.02
C ASN A 190 12.54 19.96 -12.43
N ASN A 191 11.99 19.36 -13.49
CA ASN A 191 10.65 19.67 -13.96
C ASN A 191 9.61 19.31 -12.88
N SER A 192 8.67 20.21 -12.71
CA SER A 192 7.55 19.98 -11.80
C SER A 192 6.63 18.88 -12.35
N LEU A 193 6.30 17.92 -11.50
CA LEU A 193 5.52 16.75 -11.85
C LEU A 193 4.25 16.64 -11.00
N LEU A 194 3.13 16.32 -11.65
CA LEU A 194 1.87 16.01 -10.98
C LEU A 194 1.37 14.63 -11.42
N VAL A 195 0.92 13.83 -10.47
CA VAL A 195 0.28 12.53 -10.75
C VAL A 195 -1.21 12.62 -10.49
N LEU A 196 -2.03 12.21 -11.45
CA LEU A 196 -3.48 12.12 -11.33
C LEU A 196 -3.90 10.64 -11.41
N VAL A 197 -4.49 10.12 -10.33
CA VAL A 197 -4.85 8.69 -10.22
C VAL A 197 -6.34 8.43 -10.35
N SER A 198 -7.15 9.48 -10.40
CA SER A 198 -8.61 9.43 -10.53
C SER A 198 -9.12 10.75 -11.12
N SER A 199 -10.28 10.72 -11.77
CA SER A 199 -10.95 11.88 -12.35
C SER A 199 -12.12 12.41 -11.50
N GLN A 200 -12.68 11.59 -10.58
CA GLN A 200 -13.82 11.95 -9.72
C GLN A 200 -13.79 11.14 -8.40
N PRO A 201 -13.39 11.77 -7.28
CA PRO A 201 -12.67 13.05 -7.21
C PRO A 201 -11.29 12.96 -7.86
N VAL A 202 -10.71 14.09 -8.25
CA VAL A 202 -9.33 14.11 -8.73
C VAL A 202 -8.40 13.87 -7.58
N LEU A 203 -7.67 12.75 -7.60
CA LEU A 203 -6.74 12.34 -6.55
C LEU A 203 -5.31 12.38 -7.04
N SER A 204 -4.42 12.79 -6.15
CA SER A 204 -2.97 12.81 -6.37
C SER A 204 -2.23 12.20 -5.18
N PRO A 205 -1.18 11.41 -5.39
CA PRO A 205 -0.39 10.80 -4.33
C PRO A 205 0.57 11.80 -3.68
N ASN A 206 0.62 11.82 -2.35
CA ASN A 206 1.63 12.54 -1.60
C ASN A 206 2.79 11.62 -1.19
N LYS A 207 3.79 12.13 -0.46
CA LYS A 207 4.99 11.39 -0.04
C LYS A 207 4.72 10.15 0.84
N ASN A 208 3.54 10.02 1.43
CA ASN A 208 3.17 8.90 2.31
C ASN A 208 2.53 7.74 1.55
N SER A 209 2.52 7.78 0.23
CA SER A 209 2.07 6.70 -0.65
C SER A 209 3.24 5.99 -1.32
N TRP A 210 3.02 4.77 -1.80
CA TRP A 210 3.98 4.06 -2.67
C TRP A 210 4.45 4.94 -3.85
N THR A 211 3.51 5.56 -4.58
CA THR A 211 3.84 6.46 -5.69
C THR A 211 4.75 7.60 -5.25
N GLY A 212 4.39 8.28 -4.15
CA GLY A 212 5.15 9.43 -3.68
C GLY A 212 6.55 9.06 -3.21
N ASP A 213 6.70 7.92 -2.53
CA ASP A 213 8.01 7.40 -2.14
C ASP A 213 8.83 6.99 -3.36
N LEU A 214 8.24 6.27 -4.33
CA LEU A 214 8.91 5.91 -5.58
C LEU A 214 9.40 7.14 -6.33
N LEU A 215 8.57 8.17 -6.48
CA LEU A 215 8.96 9.43 -7.11
C LEU A 215 10.12 10.12 -6.38
N SER A 216 10.18 10.00 -5.05
CA SER A 216 11.30 10.53 -4.27
C SER A 216 12.62 9.81 -4.58
N LYS A 217 12.58 8.48 -4.78
CA LYS A 217 13.77 7.70 -5.22
C LYS A 217 14.26 8.14 -6.61
N PHE A 218 13.38 8.69 -7.43
CA PHE A 218 13.70 9.28 -8.73
C PHE A 218 14.07 10.76 -8.67
N ASN A 219 14.19 11.36 -7.49
CA ASN A 219 14.43 12.80 -7.28
C ASN A 219 13.41 13.67 -8.03
N ALA A 220 12.20 13.17 -8.29
CA ALA A 220 11.18 13.87 -9.03
C ALA A 220 10.51 14.95 -8.15
N ASN A 221 10.33 16.14 -8.72
CA ASN A 221 9.66 17.26 -8.06
C ASN A 221 8.14 17.07 -8.06
N ASN A 222 7.65 16.17 -7.20
CA ASN A 222 6.22 15.91 -7.03
C ASN A 222 5.52 17.07 -6.33
N LEU A 223 4.66 17.80 -7.03
CA LEU A 223 3.97 18.99 -6.54
C LEU A 223 3.01 18.73 -5.36
N THR A 224 2.60 17.50 -5.17
CA THR A 224 1.71 17.08 -4.08
C THR A 224 2.42 16.37 -2.94
N ALA A 225 3.75 16.22 -2.99
CA ALA A 225 4.52 15.46 -2.00
C ALA A 225 4.23 15.87 -0.55
N ASN A 226 4.15 17.17 -0.28
CA ASN A 226 3.94 17.72 1.08
C ASN A 226 2.50 18.17 1.35
N LEU A 227 1.57 17.96 0.42
CA LEU A 227 0.17 18.32 0.64
C LEU A 227 -0.45 17.33 1.63
N GLN A 228 -1.19 17.91 2.58
CA GLN A 228 -2.08 17.20 3.49
C GLN A 228 -3.49 17.73 3.26
N GLY A 229 -4.48 16.89 3.36
CA GLY A 229 -5.87 17.29 3.16
C GLY A 229 -6.83 16.13 3.39
N GLU A 230 -8.11 16.40 3.32
CA GLU A 230 -9.13 15.36 3.34
C GLU A 230 -8.91 14.45 2.15
N SER A 231 -8.59 13.21 2.44
CA SER A 231 -8.34 12.17 1.44
C SER A 231 -9.24 10.98 1.72
N ILE A 232 -9.69 10.34 0.66
CA ILE A 232 -10.45 9.10 0.74
C ILE A 232 -9.53 7.93 1.17
N GLY A 233 -8.18 8.13 1.16
CA GLY A 233 -7.20 7.14 1.56
C GLY A 233 -5.88 7.76 2.03
N GLN A 234 -5.19 7.05 2.90
CA GLN A 234 -3.88 7.48 3.39
C GLN A 234 -2.88 7.59 2.23
N GLY A 235 -2.09 8.67 2.21
CA GLY A 235 -1.09 8.91 1.18
C GLY A 235 -1.62 9.56 -0.11
N TYR A 236 -2.89 9.99 -0.13
CA TYR A 236 -3.50 10.70 -1.26
C TYR A 236 -4.12 12.02 -0.83
N VAL A 237 -4.26 12.95 -1.76
CA VAL A 237 -4.94 14.24 -1.56
C VAL A 237 -5.95 14.47 -2.68
N THR A 238 -7.09 15.03 -2.33
CA THR A 238 -8.08 15.50 -3.30
C THR A 238 -7.67 16.88 -3.80
N LEU A 239 -7.68 17.07 -5.12
CA LEU A 239 -7.34 18.33 -5.76
C LEU A 239 -8.57 18.95 -6.41
N SER A 240 -8.78 20.27 -6.18
CA SER A 240 -9.70 21.04 -6.98
C SER A 240 -9.11 21.40 -8.34
N GLU A 241 -9.94 21.73 -9.32
CA GLU A 241 -9.49 22.16 -10.64
C GLU A 241 -8.64 23.42 -10.56
N GLU A 242 -8.99 24.38 -9.67
CA GLU A 242 -8.22 25.60 -9.41
C GLU A 242 -6.84 25.28 -8.87
N LYS A 243 -6.74 24.30 -7.94
CA LYS A 243 -5.46 23.90 -7.36
C LYS A 243 -4.56 23.28 -8.41
N ILE A 244 -5.10 22.46 -9.31
CA ILE A 244 -4.36 21.86 -10.40
C ILE A 244 -3.80 22.96 -11.36
N VAL A 245 -4.64 23.93 -11.73
CA VAL A 245 -4.20 25.07 -12.55
C VAL A 245 -3.13 25.90 -11.85
N GLN A 246 -3.28 26.15 -10.55
CA GLN A 246 -2.29 26.87 -9.74
C GLN A 246 -0.95 26.14 -9.70
N GLN A 247 -0.94 24.84 -9.57
CA GLN A 247 0.26 24.00 -9.57
C GLN A 247 0.96 24.01 -10.94
N ASN A 248 0.20 24.05 -12.02
CA ASN A 248 0.64 24.18 -13.40
C ASN A 248 1.88 23.32 -13.73
N PRO A 249 1.80 21.97 -13.63
CA PRO A 249 2.93 21.06 -13.78
C PRO A 249 3.56 21.12 -15.17
N GLU A 250 4.85 20.83 -15.26
CA GLU A 250 5.58 20.65 -16.51
C GLU A 250 5.45 19.24 -17.07
N ILE A 251 5.28 18.25 -16.18
CA ILE A 251 5.02 16.85 -16.51
C ILE A 251 3.74 16.39 -15.81
N LEU A 252 2.86 15.70 -16.53
CA LEU A 252 1.64 15.13 -16.01
C LEU A 252 1.65 13.61 -16.20
N LEU A 253 1.61 12.87 -15.10
CA LEU A 253 1.41 11.42 -15.10
C LEU A 253 -0.07 11.14 -14.83
N VAL A 254 -0.71 10.37 -15.69
CA VAL A 254 -2.11 9.96 -15.53
C VAL A 254 -2.18 8.45 -15.39
N VAL A 255 -2.80 7.99 -14.31
CA VAL A 255 -3.05 6.55 -14.12
C VAL A 255 -4.39 6.19 -14.75
N ASP A 256 -4.38 5.35 -15.77
CA ASP A 256 -5.59 4.88 -16.46
C ASP A 256 -5.64 3.34 -16.43
N PRO A 257 -6.20 2.74 -15.34
CA PRO A 257 -6.20 1.31 -15.13
C PRO A 257 -6.92 0.57 -16.25
N ALA A 258 -6.23 -0.31 -16.97
CA ALA A 258 -6.80 -1.12 -18.04
C ALA A 258 -7.58 -0.30 -19.08
N ASN A 259 -7.16 0.94 -19.36
CA ASN A 259 -7.84 1.90 -20.25
C ASN A 259 -9.30 2.17 -19.81
N ALA A 260 -9.51 2.37 -18.50
CA ALA A 260 -10.83 2.66 -17.93
C ALA A 260 -11.40 4.04 -18.33
N GLY A 261 -10.65 4.83 -19.12
CA GLY A 261 -11.07 6.11 -19.63
C GLY A 261 -10.83 7.29 -18.69
N VAL A 262 -9.97 7.11 -17.67
CA VAL A 262 -9.58 8.19 -16.75
C VAL A 262 -8.96 9.36 -17.51
N ILE A 263 -8.06 9.07 -18.46
CA ILE A 263 -7.43 10.09 -19.30
C ILE A 263 -8.47 10.85 -20.14
N THR A 264 -9.48 10.16 -20.69
CA THR A 264 -10.55 10.76 -21.48
C THR A 264 -11.41 11.71 -20.63
N GLN A 265 -11.76 11.28 -19.40
CA GLN A 265 -12.50 12.11 -18.47
C GLN A 265 -11.70 13.33 -18.01
N LEU A 266 -10.40 13.20 -17.75
CA LEU A 266 -9.53 14.32 -17.41
C LEU A 266 -9.40 15.32 -18.56
N LYS A 267 -9.28 14.85 -19.82
CA LYS A 267 -9.25 15.69 -21.03
C LYS A 267 -10.51 16.54 -21.21
N SER A 268 -11.66 16.10 -20.71
CA SER A 268 -12.91 16.87 -20.79
C SER A 268 -13.03 17.96 -19.70
N LYS A 269 -12.11 18.02 -18.76
CA LYS A 269 -12.13 19.02 -17.67
C LYS A 269 -11.60 20.38 -18.12
N ASN A 270 -12.17 21.47 -17.56
CA ASN A 270 -11.82 22.84 -17.92
C ASN A 270 -10.36 23.23 -17.62
N PHE A 271 -9.70 22.53 -16.70
CA PHE A 271 -8.30 22.79 -16.38
C PHE A 271 -7.33 22.21 -17.40
N TRP A 272 -7.73 21.17 -18.15
CA TRP A 272 -6.81 20.38 -18.97
C TRP A 272 -5.97 21.22 -19.92
N ASN A 273 -6.62 22.00 -20.79
CA ASN A 273 -5.92 22.80 -21.80
C ASN A 273 -5.15 24.02 -21.25
N LYS A 274 -5.25 24.27 -19.92
CA LYS A 274 -4.58 25.39 -19.25
C LYS A 274 -3.20 24.99 -18.69
N LEU A 275 -2.87 23.70 -18.64
CA LEU A 275 -1.64 23.21 -18.02
C LEU A 275 -0.46 23.27 -19.01
N LYS A 276 0.73 23.63 -18.52
CA LYS A 276 1.97 23.56 -19.29
C LYS A 276 2.20 22.15 -19.85
N ALA A 277 2.00 21.11 -19.02
CA ALA A 277 2.20 19.72 -19.41
C ALA A 277 1.36 19.33 -20.63
N THR A 278 0.08 19.72 -20.66
CA THR A 278 -0.81 19.39 -21.78
C THR A 278 -0.50 20.19 -23.03
N GLN A 279 -0.12 21.47 -22.90
CA GLN A 279 0.25 22.34 -24.00
C GLN A 279 1.57 21.92 -24.65
N LYS A 280 2.48 21.30 -23.88
CA LYS A 280 3.78 20.80 -24.34
C LYS A 280 3.80 19.31 -24.64
N GLU A 281 2.63 18.66 -24.64
CA GLU A 281 2.48 17.21 -24.86
C GLU A 281 3.28 16.33 -23.86
N GLN A 282 3.59 16.87 -22.66
CA GLN A 282 4.29 16.18 -21.59
C GLN A 282 3.30 15.43 -20.66
N VAL A 283 2.43 14.64 -21.27
CA VAL A 283 1.41 13.83 -20.57
C VAL A 283 1.67 12.37 -20.84
N TYR A 284 1.88 11.60 -19.77
CA TYR A 284 2.22 10.19 -19.84
C TYR A 284 1.20 9.34 -19.11
N VAL A 285 0.75 8.27 -19.74
CA VAL A 285 -0.23 7.35 -19.16
C VAL A 285 0.50 6.16 -18.57
N PHE A 286 0.12 5.83 -17.33
CA PHE A 286 0.63 4.68 -16.59
C PHE A 286 -0.49 3.68 -16.29
N ASP A 287 -0.12 2.41 -16.18
CA ASP A 287 -0.99 1.40 -15.58
C ASP A 287 -1.10 1.64 -14.05
N TYR A 288 -2.15 1.11 -13.46
CA TYR A 288 -2.34 1.11 -12.01
C TYR A 288 -1.25 0.31 -11.29
N TYR A 289 -0.92 -0.87 -11.85
CA TYR A 289 0.13 -1.71 -11.29
C TYR A 289 1.52 -1.15 -11.59
N GLY A 290 2.35 -1.12 -10.56
CA GLY A 290 3.69 -0.57 -10.57
C GLY A 290 3.74 0.87 -10.06
N LEU A 291 2.95 1.80 -10.59
CA LEU A 291 2.99 3.20 -10.14
C LEU A 291 2.14 3.43 -8.87
N VAL A 292 0.90 2.89 -8.79
CA VAL A 292 -0.01 3.09 -7.64
C VAL A 292 -0.01 1.90 -6.70
N ASN A 293 -0.08 0.71 -7.25
CA ASN A 293 -0.03 -0.54 -6.52
C ASN A 293 1.16 -1.36 -7.01
N PRO A 294 2.15 -1.67 -6.17
CA PRO A 294 3.29 -2.52 -6.52
C PRO A 294 2.83 -3.98 -6.68
N GLY A 295 1.97 -4.25 -7.66
CA GLY A 295 1.28 -5.54 -7.81
C GLY A 295 2.18 -6.72 -8.20
N SER A 296 3.32 -6.47 -8.85
CA SER A 296 4.37 -7.46 -9.14
C SER A 296 5.70 -6.76 -9.40
N ILE A 297 6.80 -7.51 -9.31
CA ILE A 297 8.14 -6.99 -9.52
C ILE A 297 8.34 -6.55 -10.97
N ASP A 298 7.74 -7.26 -11.94
CA ASP A 298 7.82 -6.86 -13.36
C ASP A 298 7.12 -5.52 -13.60
N LYS A 299 5.97 -5.28 -12.95
CA LYS A 299 5.26 -4.00 -13.07
C LYS A 299 6.00 -2.85 -12.39
N ILE A 300 6.69 -3.11 -11.29
CA ILE A 300 7.59 -2.13 -10.66
C ILE A 300 8.74 -1.79 -11.61
N GLU A 301 9.41 -2.80 -12.17
CA GLU A 301 10.50 -2.62 -13.12
C GLU A 301 10.08 -1.81 -14.36
N GLU A 302 8.93 -2.15 -14.95
CA GLU A 302 8.35 -1.46 -16.11
C GLU A 302 8.07 0.02 -15.79
N THR A 303 7.49 0.31 -14.62
CA THR A 303 7.25 1.66 -14.13
C THR A 303 8.54 2.44 -13.93
N CYS A 304 9.57 1.82 -13.32
CA CYS A 304 10.87 2.46 -13.12
C CYS A 304 11.56 2.80 -14.45
N LYS A 305 11.49 1.90 -15.45
CA LYS A 305 12.02 2.16 -16.80
C LYS A 305 11.29 3.31 -17.48
N GLN A 306 9.96 3.37 -17.35
CA GLN A 306 9.15 4.44 -17.92
C GLN A 306 9.45 5.79 -17.23
N LEU A 307 9.60 5.82 -15.90
CA LEU A 307 9.98 7.02 -15.17
C LEU A 307 11.36 7.53 -15.57
N LYS A 308 12.36 6.66 -15.70
CA LYS A 308 13.70 7.04 -16.19
C LYS A 308 13.60 7.79 -17.53
N LYS A 309 12.92 7.17 -18.51
CA LYS A 309 12.75 7.76 -19.83
C LYS A 309 12.01 9.12 -19.84
N ILE A 310 11.08 9.32 -18.92
CA ILE A 310 10.31 10.59 -18.84
C ILE A 310 11.16 11.69 -18.18
N LEU A 311 12.06 11.30 -17.29
CA LEU A 311 12.92 12.24 -16.53
C LEU A 311 14.28 12.48 -17.19
N GLU A 312 14.60 11.82 -18.31
CA GLU A 312 15.73 12.15 -19.19
C GLU A 312 15.49 13.46 -19.93
#